data_11052498f817311a89d6e902daf3e26a
#
_entry.id   11052498f817311a89d6e902daf3e26a
#
_cell.length_a   1.000
_cell.length_b   1.000
_cell.length_c   1.000
_cell.angle_alpha   90.00
_cell.angle_beta   90.00
_cell.angle_gamma   90.00
#
_symmetry.space_group_name_H-M   'P 1'
#
loop_
_entity.id
_entity.type
_entity.pdbx_description
1 polymer ?
#
loop_
_entity_poly.entity_id
_entity_poly.type
_entity_poly.pdbx_seq_one_letter_code
_entity_poly.pdbx_strand_id
1 'polypeptide(L)'
;MRYGIVILPQFDWPEARRRWQGAEEYGFDHAWTYDHLSWRSLADQPWHATMPTLTAAAVVTERIRLGTFVASPNFRHPVPFAKEIATLDDVSGGRFTLAVGSGGTGFDAVVLGQPEYPPRQRHERFTEFVTDLDLLLRHEEPGAGGVSFSGEWFTAVNARMVGRPAQTPRVPFVIAANGPKGLKLVAEHAAGWVTTGADGAVGEDWWNAVSGLVHKLEDTLGAAGRDPGTLERHLSLDSGGTYSLQSIGAFDDAVGRAAELGFTDVISHWPRPEGIYAGSESVLDEVGARLG
;
A
#
# COMPACT_ATOMS: atom_id res chain seq x y z
N MET A 1 -8.06 11.40 -12.09
CA MET A 1 -7.58 11.21 -10.71
C MET A 1 -8.43 10.14 -10.06
N ARG A 2 -7.83 9.14 -9.37
CA ARG A 2 -8.54 8.18 -8.53
C ARG A 2 -8.31 8.54 -7.06
N TYR A 3 -9.27 8.21 -6.23
CA TYR A 3 -9.29 8.64 -4.83
C TYR A 3 -9.27 7.46 -3.89
N GLY A 4 -8.34 7.45 -2.97
CA GLY A 4 -8.16 6.40 -1.99
C GLY A 4 -8.31 6.86 -0.55
N ILE A 5 -8.67 5.92 0.31
CA ILE A 5 -8.79 6.19 1.73
C ILE A 5 -8.13 5.08 2.56
N VAL A 6 -7.39 5.45 3.59
CA VAL A 6 -6.83 4.50 4.57
C VAL A 6 -7.77 4.39 5.76
N ILE A 7 -8.20 3.18 6.05
CA ILE A 7 -8.95 2.83 7.27
C ILE A 7 -8.00 2.05 8.17
N LEU A 8 -7.59 2.66 9.29
CA LEU A 8 -6.70 1.99 10.24
C LEU A 8 -7.40 0.78 10.87
N PRO A 9 -6.70 -0.34 11.12
CA PRO A 9 -7.29 -1.56 11.62
C PRO A 9 -7.52 -1.52 13.14
N GLN A 10 -8.19 -0.46 13.63
CA GLN A 10 -8.38 -0.16 15.05
C GLN A 10 -9.79 -0.43 15.58
N PHE A 11 -10.72 -0.75 14.70
CA PHE A 11 -12.14 -0.79 15.03
C PHE A 11 -12.65 -2.21 15.17
N ASP A 12 -13.57 -2.43 16.11
CA ASP A 12 -14.37 -3.65 16.18
C ASP A 12 -15.12 -3.85 14.87
N TRP A 13 -15.38 -5.12 14.53
CA TRP A 13 -15.91 -5.45 13.21
C TRP A 13 -17.18 -4.69 12.80
N PRO A 14 -18.21 -4.47 13.67
CA PRO A 14 -19.39 -3.68 13.26
C PRO A 14 -19.02 -2.27 12.77
N GLU A 15 -18.10 -1.59 13.44
CA GLU A 15 -17.64 -0.25 13.06
C GLU A 15 -16.68 -0.30 11.86
N ALA A 16 -15.77 -1.28 11.82
CA ALA A 16 -14.91 -1.48 10.67
C ALA A 16 -15.74 -1.72 9.40
N ARG A 17 -16.76 -2.61 9.47
CA ARG A 17 -17.68 -2.87 8.37
C ARG A 17 -18.35 -1.59 7.86
N ARG A 18 -18.87 -0.75 8.76
CA ARG A 18 -19.50 0.53 8.39
C ARG A 18 -18.54 1.41 7.58
N ARG A 19 -17.27 1.47 7.99
CA ARG A 19 -16.26 2.30 7.31
C ARG A 19 -15.88 1.73 5.95
N TRP A 20 -15.72 0.42 5.82
CA TRP A 20 -15.41 -0.22 4.54
C TRP A 20 -16.55 -0.06 3.52
N GLN A 21 -17.80 -0.25 3.95
CA GLN A 21 -18.98 0.00 3.12
C GLN A 21 -19.12 1.50 2.81
N GLY A 22 -18.94 2.36 3.81
CA GLY A 22 -18.97 3.81 3.65
C GLY A 22 -17.94 4.33 2.66
N ALA A 23 -16.71 3.78 2.65
CA ALA A 23 -15.71 4.15 1.66
C ALA A 23 -16.19 3.89 0.22
N GLU A 24 -16.87 2.77 -0.01
CA GLU A 24 -17.47 2.46 -1.31
C GLU A 24 -18.69 3.35 -1.62
N GLU A 25 -19.52 3.65 -0.63
CA GLU A 25 -20.71 4.50 -0.77
C GLU A 25 -20.35 5.96 -1.06
N TYR A 26 -19.26 6.47 -0.44
CA TYR A 26 -18.70 7.80 -0.74
C TYR A 26 -18.03 7.90 -2.12
N GLY A 27 -17.85 6.79 -2.83
CA GLY A 27 -17.31 6.78 -4.18
C GLY A 27 -15.78 6.73 -4.27
N PHE A 28 -15.09 6.32 -3.19
CA PHE A 28 -13.65 6.06 -3.29
C PHE A 28 -13.35 4.90 -4.22
N ASP A 29 -12.31 5.05 -5.06
CA ASP A 29 -11.87 4.01 -6.00
C ASP A 29 -11.14 2.86 -5.30
N HIS A 30 -10.40 3.17 -4.22
CA HIS A 30 -9.64 2.19 -3.46
C HIS A 30 -9.56 2.52 -1.98
N ALA A 31 -9.58 1.47 -1.14
CA ALA A 31 -9.43 1.58 0.30
C ALA A 31 -8.30 0.70 0.81
N TRP A 32 -7.56 1.20 1.78
CA TRP A 32 -6.30 0.63 2.27
C TRP A 32 -6.34 0.43 3.77
N THR A 33 -5.52 -0.49 4.27
CA THR A 33 -5.25 -0.57 5.70
C THR A 33 -3.77 -0.83 5.97
N TYR A 34 -3.28 -0.40 7.13
CA TYR A 34 -1.89 -0.58 7.52
C TYR A 34 -1.58 -2.05 7.82
N ASP A 35 -0.40 -2.51 7.40
CA ASP A 35 0.09 -3.86 7.65
C ASP A 35 1.24 -3.84 8.68
N HIS A 36 0.86 -3.77 9.95
CA HIS A 36 1.74 -3.74 11.10
C HIS A 36 1.20 -4.62 12.25
N LEU A 37 2.08 -5.04 13.15
CA LEU A 37 1.70 -5.73 14.39
C LEU A 37 1.17 -4.75 15.45
N SER A 38 1.67 -3.51 15.39
CA SER A 38 1.17 -2.33 16.09
C SER A 38 1.79 -1.08 15.47
N TRP A 39 1.38 0.12 15.84
CA TRP A 39 1.83 1.32 15.14
C TRP A 39 2.18 2.48 16.07
N ARG A 40 3.46 2.82 16.18
CA ARG A 40 4.02 4.07 16.79
C ARG A 40 3.22 4.57 18.00
N SER A 41 2.64 5.78 17.91
CA SER A 41 1.82 6.39 18.95
C SER A 41 0.47 5.70 19.20
N LEU A 42 0.11 4.69 18.43
CA LEU A 42 -1.10 3.89 18.52
C LEU A 42 -0.83 2.48 19.06
N ALA A 43 0.37 2.21 19.57
CA ALA A 43 0.80 0.88 20.02
C ALA A 43 -0.05 0.31 21.17
N ASP A 44 -0.61 1.18 22.00
CA ASP A 44 -1.48 0.81 23.15
C ASP A 44 -2.98 0.83 22.78
N GLN A 45 -3.31 0.98 21.51
CA GLN A 45 -4.69 0.96 21.03
C GLN A 45 -5.00 -0.38 20.31
N PRO A 46 -6.28 -0.75 20.15
CA PRO A 46 -6.66 -1.92 19.37
C PRO A 46 -6.00 -1.90 17.98
N TRP A 47 -5.49 -3.05 17.56
CA TRP A 47 -4.86 -3.19 16.25
C TRP A 47 -5.12 -4.59 15.70
N HIS A 48 -5.95 -4.69 14.67
CA HIS A 48 -6.36 -5.96 14.09
C HIS A 48 -5.44 -6.38 12.94
N ALA A 49 -5.34 -7.69 12.70
CA ALA A 49 -4.52 -8.24 11.65
C ALA A 49 -5.05 -7.85 10.25
N THR A 50 -4.15 -7.43 9.38
CA THR A 50 -4.45 -6.83 8.07
C THR A 50 -5.17 -7.76 7.11
N MET A 51 -4.63 -8.96 6.87
CA MET A 51 -5.21 -9.87 5.87
C MET A 51 -6.61 -10.38 6.25
N PRO A 52 -6.90 -10.76 7.51
CA PRO A 52 -8.27 -11.06 7.94
C PRO A 52 -9.22 -9.86 7.80
N THR A 53 -8.77 -8.65 8.15
CA THR A 53 -9.56 -7.42 8.02
C THR A 53 -9.92 -7.14 6.56
N LEU A 54 -8.94 -7.22 5.65
CA LEU A 54 -9.17 -7.02 4.22
C LEU A 54 -10.06 -8.11 3.61
N THR A 55 -9.93 -9.37 4.07
CA THR A 55 -10.81 -10.46 3.63
C THR A 55 -12.26 -10.19 4.05
N ALA A 56 -12.47 -9.75 5.29
CA ALA A 56 -13.79 -9.37 5.77
C ALA A 56 -14.35 -8.15 5.00
N ALA A 57 -13.52 -7.15 4.71
CA ALA A 57 -13.88 -6.02 3.87
C ALA A 57 -14.29 -6.45 2.46
N ALA A 58 -13.56 -7.39 1.84
CA ALA A 58 -13.87 -7.92 0.51
C ALA A 58 -15.26 -8.55 0.42
N VAL A 59 -15.71 -9.20 1.50
CA VAL A 59 -17.04 -9.86 1.55
C VAL A 59 -18.19 -8.87 1.69
N VAL A 60 -17.95 -7.67 2.21
CA VAL A 60 -18.98 -6.66 2.49
C VAL A 60 -18.95 -5.47 1.53
N THR A 61 -18.07 -5.48 0.54
CA THR A 61 -17.96 -4.48 -0.53
C THR A 61 -18.02 -5.16 -1.90
N GLU A 62 -18.37 -4.44 -2.96
CA GLU A 62 -18.60 -5.02 -4.29
C GLU A 62 -17.67 -4.45 -5.38
N ARG A 63 -17.29 -3.19 -5.29
CA ARG A 63 -16.58 -2.45 -6.35
C ARG A 63 -15.22 -1.93 -5.95
N ILE A 64 -15.11 -1.37 -4.73
CA ILE A 64 -13.91 -0.69 -4.25
C ILE A 64 -12.71 -1.66 -4.25
N ARG A 65 -11.57 -1.19 -4.75
CA ARG A 65 -10.32 -1.94 -4.65
C ARG A 65 -9.81 -1.91 -3.21
N LEU A 66 -9.19 -2.99 -2.78
CA LEU A 66 -8.72 -3.17 -1.41
C LEU A 66 -7.20 -3.39 -1.40
N GLY A 67 -6.50 -2.84 -0.42
CA GLY A 67 -5.05 -3.02 -0.38
C GLY A 67 -4.40 -2.84 0.98
N THR A 68 -3.15 -3.29 1.05
CA THR A 68 -2.24 -3.02 2.19
C THR A 68 -1.57 -1.66 2.02
N PHE A 69 -1.26 -0.94 3.13
CA PHE A 69 -0.59 0.36 3.06
C PHE A 69 0.47 0.54 4.18
N VAL A 70 1.62 -0.05 4.03
CA VAL A 70 2.10 -1.02 3.05
C VAL A 70 2.59 -2.27 3.77
N ALA A 71 2.50 -3.44 3.12
CA ALA A 71 3.09 -4.66 3.65
C ALA A 71 4.62 -4.62 3.56
N SER A 72 5.29 -5.35 4.45
CA SER A 72 6.75 -5.37 4.48
C SER A 72 7.30 -6.75 4.88
N PRO A 73 8.57 -7.04 4.57
CA PRO A 73 9.20 -8.29 4.99
C PRO A 73 9.51 -8.37 6.49
N ASN A 74 9.21 -7.35 7.29
CA ASN A 74 9.58 -7.32 8.72
C ASN A 74 8.97 -8.47 9.53
N PHE A 75 7.76 -8.95 9.16
CA PHE A 75 7.09 -10.07 9.80
C PHE A 75 6.41 -11.01 8.80
N ARG A 76 6.65 -10.82 7.52
CA ARG A 76 6.08 -11.61 6.44
C ARG A 76 7.12 -12.49 5.77
N HIS A 77 6.76 -13.73 5.46
CA HIS A 77 7.54 -14.62 4.61
C HIS A 77 6.82 -14.77 3.24
N PRO A 78 7.55 -14.73 2.09
CA PRO A 78 6.90 -14.73 0.76
C PRO A 78 5.90 -15.87 0.55
N VAL A 79 6.21 -17.11 0.96
CA VAL A 79 5.36 -18.29 0.69
C VAL A 79 4.00 -18.22 1.37
N PRO A 80 3.86 -18.12 2.71
CA PRO A 80 2.56 -17.99 3.34
C PRO A 80 1.83 -16.72 2.89
N PHE A 81 2.56 -15.62 2.71
CA PHE A 81 1.96 -14.37 2.30
C PHE A 81 1.40 -14.42 0.86
N ALA A 82 2.09 -15.10 -0.07
CA ALA A 82 1.56 -15.34 -1.42
C ALA A 82 0.25 -16.14 -1.39
N LYS A 83 0.09 -17.09 -0.45
CA LYS A 83 -1.17 -17.82 -0.26
C LYS A 83 -2.30 -16.91 0.25
N GLU A 84 -2.00 -16.05 1.22
CA GLU A 84 -2.96 -15.07 1.72
C GLU A 84 -3.40 -14.10 0.62
N ILE A 85 -2.44 -13.59 -0.17
CA ILE A 85 -2.68 -12.70 -1.31
C ILE A 85 -3.58 -13.35 -2.36
N ALA A 86 -3.25 -14.57 -2.80
CA ALA A 86 -4.04 -15.29 -3.79
C ALA A 86 -5.46 -15.57 -3.30
N THR A 87 -5.61 -15.94 -2.02
CA THR A 87 -6.92 -16.19 -1.41
C THR A 87 -7.75 -14.90 -1.34
N LEU A 88 -7.15 -13.79 -0.89
CA LEU A 88 -7.86 -12.52 -0.81
C LEU A 88 -8.24 -11.99 -2.20
N ASP A 89 -7.39 -12.19 -3.20
CA ASP A 89 -7.68 -11.79 -4.57
C ASP A 89 -8.87 -12.58 -5.15
N ASP A 90 -8.92 -13.89 -4.90
CA ASP A 90 -10.05 -14.75 -5.26
C ASP A 90 -11.35 -14.32 -4.55
N VAL A 91 -11.32 -14.18 -3.22
CA VAL A 91 -12.47 -13.75 -2.40
C VAL A 91 -12.99 -12.37 -2.82
N SER A 92 -12.10 -11.46 -3.20
CA SER A 92 -12.47 -10.12 -3.64
C SER A 92 -12.92 -10.05 -5.11
N GLY A 93 -12.80 -11.15 -5.87
CA GLY A 93 -13.08 -11.15 -7.31
C GLY A 93 -12.10 -10.29 -8.12
N GLY A 94 -10.81 -10.29 -7.73
CA GLY A 94 -9.76 -9.53 -8.43
C GLY A 94 -9.70 -8.04 -8.07
N ARG A 95 -10.19 -7.64 -6.89
CA ARG A 95 -10.13 -6.25 -6.42
C ARG A 95 -8.95 -5.97 -5.49
N PHE A 96 -8.11 -6.96 -5.18
CA PHE A 96 -6.97 -6.76 -4.29
C PHE A 96 -5.78 -6.11 -5.01
N THR A 97 -5.11 -5.20 -4.33
CA THR A 97 -3.85 -4.56 -4.74
C THR A 97 -2.85 -4.68 -3.60
N LEU A 98 -1.66 -5.22 -3.89
CA LEU A 98 -0.61 -5.36 -2.88
C LEU A 98 0.29 -4.13 -2.89
N ALA A 99 0.14 -3.23 -1.90
CA ALA A 99 1.17 -2.23 -1.69
C ALA A 99 2.24 -2.74 -0.70
N VAL A 100 3.51 -2.59 -1.08
CA VAL A 100 4.67 -3.11 -0.35
C VAL A 100 5.76 -2.07 -0.16
N GLY A 101 6.49 -2.17 0.94
CA GLY A 101 7.62 -1.31 1.26
C GLY A 101 8.71 -2.05 2.04
N SER A 102 9.87 -1.43 2.19
CA SER A 102 11.04 -2.04 2.84
C SER A 102 10.92 -2.22 4.36
N GLY A 103 9.85 -1.73 4.98
CA GLY A 103 9.69 -1.78 6.44
C GLY A 103 10.65 -0.83 7.16
N GLY A 104 10.59 0.47 6.83
CA GLY A 104 11.56 1.48 7.24
C GLY A 104 11.75 1.69 8.74
N THR A 105 10.74 1.44 9.58
CA THR A 105 10.81 1.72 11.01
C THR A 105 11.33 0.57 11.88
N GLY A 106 11.45 -0.64 11.33
CA GLY A 106 11.88 -1.81 12.10
C GLY A 106 10.94 -2.27 13.22
N PHE A 107 9.86 -1.51 13.50
CA PHE A 107 9.01 -1.71 14.68
C PHE A 107 8.47 -3.14 14.79
N ASP A 108 7.90 -3.68 13.71
CA ASP A 108 7.36 -5.04 13.69
C ASP A 108 8.44 -6.10 13.92
N ALA A 109 9.64 -5.88 13.37
CA ALA A 109 10.78 -6.76 13.59
C ALA A 109 11.19 -6.78 15.07
N VAL A 110 11.20 -5.63 15.73
CA VAL A 110 11.52 -5.50 17.16
C VAL A 110 10.50 -6.24 18.02
N VAL A 111 9.21 -6.14 17.71
CA VAL A 111 8.13 -6.89 18.40
C VAL A 111 8.38 -8.40 18.33
N LEU A 112 8.95 -8.89 17.25
CA LEU A 112 9.30 -10.30 17.07
C LEU A 112 10.70 -10.66 17.60
N GLY A 113 11.36 -9.75 18.31
CA GLY A 113 12.71 -9.97 18.83
C GLY A 113 13.80 -10.02 17.74
N GLN A 114 13.53 -9.53 16.55
CA GLN A 114 14.49 -9.46 15.45
C GLN A 114 15.32 -8.17 15.55
N PRO A 115 16.57 -8.16 15.07
CA PRO A 115 17.37 -6.95 15.02
C PRO A 115 16.79 -5.95 13.99
N GLU A 116 16.97 -4.67 14.28
CA GLU A 116 16.72 -3.63 13.28
C GLU A 116 17.87 -3.63 12.25
N TYR A 117 17.53 -3.90 11.00
CA TYR A 117 18.51 -3.94 9.92
C TYR A 117 18.86 -2.53 9.42
N PRO A 118 20.14 -2.27 9.08
CA PRO A 118 20.53 -1.02 8.44
C PRO A 118 19.85 -0.87 7.05
N PRO A 119 19.75 0.36 6.52
CA PRO A 119 18.98 0.65 5.29
C PRO A 119 19.39 -0.23 4.10
N ARG A 120 20.67 -0.57 3.96
CA ARG A 120 21.14 -1.44 2.89
C ARG A 120 20.55 -2.85 2.99
N GLN A 121 20.62 -3.48 4.15
CA GLN A 121 20.10 -4.83 4.37
C GLN A 121 18.58 -4.88 4.29
N ARG A 122 17.89 -3.84 4.78
CA ARG A 122 16.43 -3.73 4.60
C ARG A 122 16.04 -3.71 3.12
N HIS A 123 16.81 -2.98 2.31
CA HIS A 123 16.56 -2.93 0.87
C HIS A 123 16.85 -4.27 0.19
N GLU A 124 17.97 -4.93 0.51
CA GLU A 124 18.34 -6.25 -0.03
C GLU A 124 17.26 -7.29 0.29
N ARG A 125 16.81 -7.36 1.55
CA ARG A 125 15.70 -8.21 2.00
C ARG A 125 14.39 -7.87 1.28
N PHE A 126 14.08 -6.60 1.08
CA PHE A 126 12.89 -6.16 0.39
C PHE A 126 12.92 -6.53 -1.09
N THR A 127 14.06 -6.40 -1.75
CA THR A 127 14.23 -6.80 -3.15
C THR A 127 13.97 -8.29 -3.32
N GLU A 128 14.56 -9.13 -2.47
CA GLU A 128 14.34 -10.57 -2.47
C GLU A 128 12.86 -10.91 -2.21
N PHE A 129 12.24 -10.26 -1.21
CA PHE A 129 10.82 -10.43 -0.90
C PHE A 129 9.89 -10.14 -2.08
N VAL A 130 10.10 -9.03 -2.79
CA VAL A 130 9.29 -8.66 -3.95
C VAL A 130 9.51 -9.62 -5.11
N THR A 131 10.75 -10.01 -5.37
CA THR A 131 11.11 -10.95 -6.44
C THR A 131 10.50 -12.34 -6.18
N ASP A 132 10.58 -12.82 -4.95
CA ASP A 132 10.01 -14.12 -4.58
C ASP A 132 8.49 -14.11 -4.63
N LEU A 133 7.84 -13.02 -4.20
CA LEU A 133 6.40 -12.85 -4.35
C LEU A 133 5.98 -12.80 -5.83
N ASP A 134 6.70 -12.09 -6.66
CA ASP A 134 6.43 -12.05 -8.11
C ASP A 134 6.51 -13.45 -8.72
N LEU A 135 7.55 -14.20 -8.39
CA LEU A 135 7.74 -15.59 -8.84
C LEU A 135 6.60 -16.52 -8.36
N LEU A 136 6.26 -16.46 -7.08
CA LEU A 136 5.22 -17.31 -6.49
C LEU A 136 3.84 -17.03 -7.07
N LEU A 137 3.48 -15.75 -7.23
CA LEU A 137 2.15 -15.34 -7.70
C LEU A 137 1.94 -15.50 -9.21
N ARG A 138 3.04 -15.59 -10.01
CA ARG A 138 2.99 -15.89 -11.45
C ARG A 138 3.04 -17.38 -11.78
N HIS A 139 3.33 -18.23 -10.80
CA HIS A 139 3.45 -19.66 -11.04
C HIS A 139 2.09 -20.28 -11.35
N GLU A 140 1.93 -20.76 -12.58
CA GLU A 140 0.63 -21.15 -13.14
C GLU A 140 0.49 -22.66 -13.42
N GLU A 141 1.56 -23.48 -13.39
CA GLU A 141 1.50 -24.86 -13.89
C GLU A 141 1.09 -25.90 -12.82
N PRO A 142 -0.18 -26.37 -12.85
CA PRO A 142 -0.56 -27.54 -12.08
C PRO A 142 0.21 -28.76 -12.59
N GLY A 143 1.01 -29.38 -11.73
CA GLY A 143 1.77 -30.58 -12.05
C GLY A 143 3.26 -30.37 -12.37
N ALA A 144 3.70 -29.14 -12.64
CA ALA A 144 5.12 -28.82 -12.87
C ALA A 144 6.00 -28.85 -11.60
N GLY A 145 5.43 -29.19 -10.47
CA GLY A 145 6.10 -29.12 -9.17
C GLY A 145 5.77 -27.83 -8.43
N GLY A 146 6.51 -27.51 -7.39
CA GLY A 146 6.41 -26.25 -6.63
C GLY A 146 7.56 -25.32 -6.95
N VAL A 147 7.39 -24.07 -6.57
CA VAL A 147 8.44 -23.05 -6.65
C VAL A 147 9.50 -23.31 -5.58
N SER A 148 10.76 -23.26 -5.95
CA SER A 148 11.89 -23.36 -5.03
C SER A 148 12.84 -22.19 -5.26
N PHE A 149 13.31 -21.59 -4.17
CA PHE A 149 14.36 -20.58 -4.17
C PHE A 149 15.17 -20.65 -2.87
N SER A 150 16.39 -20.16 -2.90
CA SER A 150 17.28 -20.07 -1.74
C SER A 150 18.07 -18.78 -1.84
N GLY A 151 17.58 -17.75 -1.15
CA GLY A 151 18.20 -16.44 -1.06
C GLY A 151 18.98 -16.26 0.24
N GLU A 152 19.39 -15.03 0.52
CA GLU A 152 19.99 -14.64 1.80
C GLU A 152 18.97 -14.53 2.92
N TRP A 153 17.74 -14.12 2.58
CA TRP A 153 16.68 -13.80 3.53
C TRP A 153 15.55 -14.81 3.55
N PHE A 154 15.24 -15.43 2.40
CA PHE A 154 14.12 -16.35 2.27
C PHE A 154 14.51 -17.62 1.53
N THR A 155 13.91 -18.72 1.94
CA THR A 155 14.07 -20.02 1.29
C THR A 155 12.70 -20.69 1.15
N ALA A 156 12.46 -21.26 -0.02
CA ALA A 156 11.30 -22.11 -0.27
C ALA A 156 11.73 -23.39 -0.97
N VAL A 157 11.11 -24.51 -0.60
CA VAL A 157 11.35 -25.81 -1.21
C VAL A 157 10.02 -26.38 -1.68
N ASN A 158 9.86 -26.48 -3.00
CA ASN A 158 8.69 -27.08 -3.62
C ASN A 158 7.35 -26.45 -3.14
N ALA A 159 7.33 -25.10 -3.01
CA ALA A 159 6.15 -24.37 -2.58
C ALA A 159 5.02 -24.51 -3.60
N ARG A 160 3.94 -25.18 -3.22
CA ARG A 160 2.80 -25.43 -4.10
C ARG A 160 1.87 -24.24 -4.15
N MET A 161 1.87 -23.53 -5.30
CA MET A 161 1.04 -22.35 -5.54
C MET A 161 -0.21 -22.68 -6.38
N VAL A 162 -0.79 -23.85 -6.15
CA VAL A 162 -2.07 -24.25 -6.76
C VAL A 162 -3.19 -23.38 -6.21
N GLY A 163 -4.08 -22.85 -7.07
CA GLY A 163 -5.04 -21.80 -6.75
C GLY A 163 -4.36 -20.41 -6.95
N ARG A 164 -4.29 -19.98 -8.21
CA ARG A 164 -3.70 -18.68 -8.58
C ARG A 164 -4.60 -17.51 -8.18
N PRO A 165 -4.07 -16.28 -8.15
CA PRO A 165 -4.89 -15.08 -8.07
C PRO A 165 -5.92 -15.01 -9.22
N ALA A 166 -7.02 -14.30 -8.97
CA ALA A 166 -8.02 -14.01 -10.01
C ALA A 166 -7.45 -13.07 -11.09
N GLN A 167 -6.55 -12.17 -10.69
CA GLN A 167 -5.89 -11.22 -11.59
C GLN A 167 -4.70 -11.85 -12.35
N THR A 168 -4.52 -11.49 -13.61
CA THR A 168 -3.45 -11.99 -14.49
C THR A 168 -2.55 -10.83 -14.91
N PRO A 169 -1.23 -10.99 -14.94
CA PRO A 169 -0.44 -12.20 -14.67
C PRO A 169 -0.27 -12.50 -13.17
N ARG A 170 -0.62 -11.58 -12.29
CA ARG A 170 -0.72 -11.66 -10.83
C ARG A 170 -1.41 -10.42 -10.27
N VAL A 171 -1.62 -10.39 -8.96
CA VAL A 171 -2.06 -9.20 -8.23
C VAL A 171 -1.13 -8.01 -8.51
N PRO A 172 -1.66 -6.81 -8.81
CA PRO A 172 -0.83 -5.62 -9.04
C PRO A 172 -0.05 -5.24 -7.79
N PHE A 173 1.23 -4.91 -7.97
CA PHE A 173 2.08 -4.39 -6.90
C PHE A 173 2.16 -2.88 -6.98
N VAL A 174 1.92 -2.19 -5.87
CA VAL A 174 2.24 -0.78 -5.66
C VAL A 174 3.45 -0.73 -4.72
N ILE A 175 4.58 -0.19 -5.19
CA ILE A 175 5.82 -0.21 -4.43
C ILE A 175 6.10 1.16 -3.81
N ALA A 176 6.25 1.20 -2.48
CA ALA A 176 6.64 2.38 -1.74
C ALA A 176 8.16 2.59 -1.81
N ALA A 177 8.59 3.65 -2.47
CA ALA A 177 10.01 3.93 -2.68
C ALA A 177 10.31 5.41 -2.92
N ASN A 178 11.37 5.92 -2.28
CA ASN A 178 11.89 7.28 -2.48
C ASN A 178 13.36 7.30 -2.93
N GLY A 179 14.09 6.21 -2.67
CA GLY A 179 15.51 6.09 -3.01
C GLY A 179 15.75 5.40 -4.36
N PRO A 180 16.93 5.62 -4.99
CA PRO A 180 17.21 5.15 -6.36
C PRO A 180 17.11 3.63 -6.53
N LYS A 181 17.52 2.85 -5.53
CA LYS A 181 17.41 1.39 -5.57
C LYS A 181 15.95 0.92 -5.52
N GLY A 182 15.12 1.57 -4.69
CA GLY A 182 13.69 1.27 -4.61
C GLY A 182 12.94 1.69 -5.88
N LEU A 183 13.28 2.83 -6.47
CA LEU A 183 12.71 3.27 -7.74
C LEU A 183 13.07 2.32 -8.90
N LYS A 184 14.26 1.72 -8.86
CA LYS A 184 14.60 0.66 -9.83
C LYS A 184 13.69 -0.56 -9.68
N LEU A 185 13.40 -0.99 -8.44
CA LEU A 185 12.46 -2.08 -8.18
C LEU A 185 11.04 -1.73 -8.66
N VAL A 186 10.63 -0.45 -8.52
CA VAL A 186 9.38 0.07 -9.11
C VAL A 186 9.39 -0.12 -10.62
N ALA A 187 10.46 0.28 -11.30
CA ALA A 187 10.56 0.16 -12.76
C ALA A 187 10.47 -1.30 -13.24
N GLU A 188 10.96 -2.23 -12.45
CA GLU A 188 11.05 -3.67 -12.80
C GLU A 188 9.74 -4.43 -12.49
N HIS A 189 9.10 -4.15 -11.35
CA HIS A 189 8.02 -5.01 -10.83
C HIS A 189 6.68 -4.33 -10.58
N ALA A 190 6.62 -2.98 -10.48
CA ALA A 190 5.43 -2.33 -10.01
C ALA A 190 4.38 -2.05 -11.10
N ALA A 191 3.11 -2.22 -10.78
CA ALA A 191 2.00 -1.62 -11.51
C ALA A 191 1.79 -0.16 -11.08
N GLY A 192 2.15 0.17 -9.83
CA GLY A 192 2.07 1.51 -9.28
C GLY A 192 3.24 1.84 -8.33
N TRP A 193 3.52 3.11 -8.20
CA TRP A 193 4.45 3.69 -7.23
C TRP A 193 3.69 4.49 -6.20
N VAL A 194 4.08 4.39 -4.92
CA VAL A 194 3.51 5.23 -3.88
C VAL A 194 4.61 5.94 -3.10
N THR A 195 4.34 7.21 -2.75
CA THR A 195 5.21 8.01 -1.88
C THR A 195 4.40 8.73 -0.80
N THR A 196 5.06 8.94 0.33
CA THR A 196 4.63 9.81 1.43
C THR A 196 5.41 11.13 1.43
N GLY A 197 6.20 11.41 0.38
CA GLY A 197 7.13 12.54 0.34
C GLY A 197 8.40 12.29 1.15
N ALA A 198 9.06 13.37 1.57
CA ALA A 198 10.28 13.31 2.36
C ALA A 198 9.97 13.37 3.86
N ASP A 199 10.64 12.52 4.64
CA ASP A 199 10.51 12.50 6.10
C ASP A 199 10.88 13.86 6.71
N GLY A 200 10.00 14.38 7.57
CA GLY A 200 10.19 15.62 8.32
C GLY A 200 9.96 16.92 7.52
N ALA A 201 9.75 16.84 6.22
CA ALA A 201 9.33 17.99 5.43
C ALA A 201 7.84 18.28 5.62
N VAL A 202 7.45 19.56 5.66
CA VAL A 202 6.06 19.99 5.82
C VAL A 202 5.74 21.17 4.89
N GLY A 203 4.46 21.38 4.60
CA GLY A 203 4.01 22.50 3.77
C GLY A 203 4.69 22.54 2.39
N GLU A 204 5.18 23.71 1.98
CA GLU A 204 5.81 23.89 0.66
C GLU A 204 7.10 23.06 0.49
N ASP A 205 7.89 22.88 1.54
CA ASP A 205 9.10 22.03 1.47
C ASP A 205 8.75 20.56 1.20
N TRP A 206 7.61 20.08 1.72
CA TRP A 206 7.12 18.74 1.42
C TRP A 206 6.70 18.64 -0.06
N TRP A 207 5.95 19.58 -0.59
CA TRP A 207 5.55 19.60 -2.00
C TRP A 207 6.74 19.68 -2.95
N ASN A 208 7.75 20.49 -2.61
CA ASN A 208 9.01 20.56 -3.38
C ASN A 208 9.75 19.22 -3.36
N ALA A 209 9.78 18.55 -2.21
CA ALA A 209 10.37 17.21 -2.10
C ALA A 209 9.59 16.17 -2.93
N VAL A 210 8.25 16.20 -2.90
CA VAL A 210 7.38 15.34 -3.73
C VAL A 210 7.67 15.56 -5.22
N SER A 211 7.74 16.81 -5.69
CA SER A 211 8.12 17.13 -7.06
C SER A 211 9.48 16.54 -7.45
N GLY A 212 10.48 16.69 -6.57
CA GLY A 212 11.80 16.09 -6.78
C GLY A 212 11.78 14.56 -6.85
N LEU A 213 10.86 13.89 -6.15
CA LEU A 213 10.69 12.43 -6.23
C LEU A 213 10.06 12.00 -7.54
N VAL A 214 9.10 12.77 -8.06
CA VAL A 214 8.50 12.53 -9.39
C VAL A 214 9.56 12.58 -10.48
N HIS A 215 10.42 13.60 -10.50
CA HIS A 215 11.53 13.69 -11.47
C HIS A 215 12.48 12.49 -11.39
N LYS A 216 12.87 12.07 -10.16
CA LYS A 216 13.72 10.88 -9.97
C LYS A 216 13.06 9.60 -10.47
N LEU A 217 11.76 9.47 -10.29
CA LEU A 217 10.99 8.35 -10.83
C LEU A 217 11.04 8.36 -12.36
N GLU A 218 10.77 9.50 -13.00
CA GLU A 218 10.77 9.66 -14.45
C GLU A 218 12.14 9.35 -15.06
N ASP A 219 13.21 9.86 -14.47
CA ASP A 219 14.58 9.54 -14.87
C ASP A 219 14.86 8.02 -14.78
N THR A 220 14.38 7.38 -13.70
CA THR A 220 14.57 5.93 -13.49
C THR A 220 13.79 5.11 -14.51
N LEU A 221 12.52 5.48 -14.79
CA LEU A 221 11.71 4.82 -15.81
C LEU A 221 12.31 5.00 -17.21
N GLY A 222 12.77 6.21 -17.55
CA GLY A 222 13.47 6.50 -18.80
C GLY A 222 14.73 5.67 -18.97
N ALA A 223 15.55 5.55 -17.93
CA ALA A 223 16.76 4.71 -17.94
C ALA A 223 16.44 3.21 -18.09
N ALA A 224 15.28 2.76 -17.61
CA ALA A 224 14.79 1.39 -17.77
C ALA A 224 14.06 1.15 -19.09
N GLY A 225 13.85 2.17 -19.92
CA GLY A 225 13.08 2.07 -21.18
C GLY A 225 11.58 1.81 -20.95
N ARG A 226 11.07 2.13 -19.76
CA ARG A 226 9.67 1.94 -19.40
C ARG A 226 8.86 3.21 -19.66
N ASP A 227 7.74 3.08 -20.38
CA ASP A 227 6.80 4.18 -20.58
C ASP A 227 6.20 4.62 -19.24
N PRO A 228 6.40 5.90 -18.82
CA PRO A 228 5.84 6.44 -17.59
C PRO A 228 4.30 6.38 -17.49
N GLY A 229 3.61 6.40 -18.64
CA GLY A 229 2.16 6.28 -18.72
C GLY A 229 1.60 4.92 -18.34
N THR A 230 2.45 3.90 -18.19
CA THR A 230 2.06 2.54 -17.76
C THR A 230 2.12 2.34 -16.25
N LEU A 231 2.52 3.37 -15.49
CA LEU A 231 2.70 3.30 -14.04
C LEU A 231 1.69 4.21 -13.33
N GLU A 232 0.91 3.64 -12.44
CA GLU A 232 0.09 4.40 -11.50
C GLU A 232 0.97 5.13 -10.49
N ARG A 233 0.62 6.39 -10.16
CA ARG A 233 1.38 7.24 -9.23
C ARG A 233 0.49 7.65 -8.07
N HIS A 234 0.75 7.08 -6.90
CA HIS A 234 -0.04 7.28 -5.69
C HIS A 234 0.68 8.24 -4.74
N LEU A 235 -0.02 9.28 -4.25
CA LEU A 235 0.46 10.20 -3.23
C LEU A 235 -0.37 10.06 -1.94
N SER A 236 0.30 9.79 -0.82
CA SER A 236 -0.32 9.92 0.51
C SER A 236 -0.33 11.39 0.91
N LEU A 237 -1.51 12.00 0.92
CA LEU A 237 -1.67 13.45 1.12
C LEU A 237 -1.35 13.90 2.55
N ASP A 238 -1.54 13.04 3.55
CA ASP A 238 -1.50 13.41 4.97
C ASP A 238 -0.09 13.37 5.58
N SER A 239 0.95 13.26 4.76
CA SER A 239 2.33 13.17 5.24
C SER A 239 3.06 14.52 5.25
N GLY A 240 2.47 15.56 4.65
CA GLY A 240 3.05 16.91 4.53
C GLY A 240 2.75 17.87 5.69
N GLY A 241 2.25 17.35 6.83
CA GLY A 241 1.94 18.15 8.03
C GLY A 241 0.53 18.76 8.02
N THR A 242 -0.17 18.74 6.90
CA THR A 242 -1.57 19.16 6.81
C THR A 242 -2.44 17.91 6.59
N TYR A 243 -3.48 17.74 7.39
CA TYR A 243 -4.44 16.67 7.19
C TYR A 243 -5.40 17.03 6.03
N SER A 244 -5.40 16.25 4.97
CA SER A 244 -6.16 16.56 3.75
C SER A 244 -7.66 16.63 3.98
N LEU A 245 -8.22 15.80 4.85
CA LEU A 245 -9.64 15.79 5.21
C LEU A 245 -9.97 16.65 6.44
N GLN A 246 -9.15 17.65 6.78
CA GLN A 246 -9.54 18.65 7.78
C GLN A 246 -10.65 19.58 7.28
N SER A 247 -10.79 19.74 5.95
CA SER A 247 -11.86 20.46 5.27
C SER A 247 -11.89 20.10 3.80
N ILE A 248 -13.01 20.33 3.12
CA ILE A 248 -13.13 20.12 1.67
C ILE A 248 -12.16 21.02 0.89
N GLY A 249 -11.92 22.27 1.35
CA GLY A 249 -10.96 23.16 0.70
C GLY A 249 -9.52 22.64 0.77
N ALA A 250 -9.10 22.05 1.90
CA ALA A 250 -7.79 21.43 2.03
C ALA A 250 -7.65 20.20 1.13
N PHE A 251 -8.73 19.42 0.98
CA PHE A 251 -8.77 18.27 0.09
C PHE A 251 -8.64 18.70 -1.37
N ASP A 252 -9.46 19.67 -1.82
CA ASP A 252 -9.45 20.17 -3.20
C ASP A 252 -8.07 20.76 -3.57
N ASP A 253 -7.43 21.54 -2.68
CA ASP A 253 -6.08 22.08 -2.88
C ASP A 253 -5.04 20.97 -3.03
N ALA A 254 -5.03 20.00 -2.11
CA ALA A 254 -4.07 18.89 -2.14
C ALA A 254 -4.23 18.03 -3.40
N VAL A 255 -5.47 17.74 -3.80
CA VAL A 255 -5.80 17.00 -5.04
C VAL A 255 -5.33 17.78 -6.27
N GLY A 256 -5.59 19.08 -6.34
CA GLY A 256 -5.17 19.95 -7.44
C GLY A 256 -3.65 19.93 -7.61
N ARG A 257 -2.91 20.13 -6.53
CA ARG A 257 -1.43 20.09 -6.54
C ARG A 257 -0.87 18.73 -6.92
N ALA A 258 -1.48 17.65 -6.43
CA ALA A 258 -1.09 16.28 -6.82
C ALA A 258 -1.31 16.05 -8.33
N ALA A 259 -2.43 16.53 -8.88
CA ALA A 259 -2.74 16.44 -10.30
C ALA A 259 -1.71 17.18 -11.17
N GLU A 260 -1.32 18.40 -10.76
CA GLU A 260 -0.28 19.20 -11.43
C GLU A 260 1.09 18.49 -11.46
N LEU A 261 1.40 17.69 -10.43
CA LEU A 261 2.61 16.86 -10.36
C LEU A 261 2.49 15.53 -11.10
N GLY A 262 1.35 15.26 -11.75
CA GLY A 262 1.13 14.05 -12.55
C GLY A 262 0.84 12.78 -11.76
N PHE A 263 0.35 12.91 -10.53
CA PHE A 263 -0.18 11.77 -9.79
C PHE A 263 -1.50 11.30 -10.41
N THR A 264 -1.70 10.00 -10.46
CA THR A 264 -2.93 9.36 -10.95
C THR A 264 -3.88 9.04 -9.81
N ASP A 265 -3.34 8.91 -8.59
CA ASP A 265 -4.04 8.47 -7.40
C ASP A 265 -3.62 9.30 -6.19
N VAL A 266 -4.57 9.67 -5.36
CA VAL A 266 -4.33 10.32 -4.08
C VAL A 266 -4.94 9.50 -2.95
N ILE A 267 -4.30 9.51 -1.78
CA ILE A 267 -4.71 8.70 -0.63
C ILE A 267 -4.77 9.58 0.61
N SER A 268 -5.97 9.67 1.21
CA SER A 268 -6.22 10.31 2.50
C SER A 268 -6.46 9.27 3.60
N HIS A 269 -6.45 9.66 4.86
CA HIS A 269 -6.82 8.78 5.97
C HIS A 269 -8.24 9.09 6.45
N TRP A 270 -8.96 8.04 6.84
CA TRP A 270 -10.29 8.20 7.43
C TRP A 270 -10.22 9.08 8.68
N PRO A 271 -11.11 10.10 8.83
CA PRO A 271 -11.10 11.00 9.98
C PRO A 271 -11.20 10.26 11.31
N ARG A 272 -10.40 10.69 12.28
CA ARG A 272 -10.38 10.18 13.64
C ARG A 272 -10.90 11.24 14.60
N PRO A 273 -11.48 10.86 15.73
CA PRO A 273 -11.98 11.84 16.72
C PRO A 273 -10.85 12.67 17.34
N GLU A 274 -9.63 12.11 17.41
CA GLU A 274 -8.47 12.76 18.04
C GLU A 274 -7.13 12.22 17.52
N GLY A 275 -6.05 12.90 17.86
CA GLY A 275 -4.67 12.52 17.55
C GLY A 275 -4.32 12.74 16.08
N ILE A 276 -3.54 11.82 15.51
CA ILE A 276 -3.23 11.86 14.08
C ILE A 276 -4.51 11.68 13.25
N TYR A 277 -4.62 12.43 12.16
CA TYR A 277 -5.80 12.42 11.27
C TYR A 277 -7.10 12.85 11.98
N ALA A 278 -6.98 13.72 13.02
CA ALA A 278 -8.15 14.27 13.72
C ALA A 278 -8.99 15.12 12.78
N GLY A 279 -10.29 14.81 12.72
CA GLY A 279 -11.25 15.50 11.85
C GLY A 279 -12.66 14.98 12.04
N SER A 280 -13.62 15.63 11.38
CA SER A 280 -15.03 15.19 11.39
C SER A 280 -15.30 14.26 10.21
N GLU A 281 -16.03 13.18 10.44
CA GLU A 281 -16.51 12.33 9.33
C GLU A 281 -17.50 13.08 8.41
N SER A 282 -18.09 14.20 8.83
CA SER A 282 -18.95 15.01 7.97
C SER A 282 -18.27 15.55 6.70
N VAL A 283 -16.93 15.66 6.70
CA VAL A 283 -16.18 16.03 5.51
C VAL A 283 -16.30 14.97 4.40
N LEU A 284 -16.54 13.72 4.77
CA LEU A 284 -16.72 12.63 3.80
C LEU A 284 -17.98 12.78 2.97
N ASP A 285 -19.03 13.42 3.51
CA ASP A 285 -20.25 13.75 2.76
C ASP A 285 -19.94 14.77 1.65
N GLU A 286 -19.10 15.77 1.97
CA GLU A 286 -18.66 16.77 1.02
C GLU A 286 -17.72 16.18 -0.04
N VAL A 287 -16.83 15.29 0.38
CA VAL A 287 -15.94 14.54 -0.54
C VAL A 287 -16.78 13.63 -1.43
N GLY A 288 -17.70 12.84 -0.90
CA GLY A 288 -18.57 11.97 -1.68
C GLY A 288 -19.35 12.74 -2.76
N ALA A 289 -19.82 13.96 -2.44
CA ALA A 289 -20.45 14.83 -3.43
C ALA A 289 -19.50 15.32 -4.55
N ARG A 290 -18.16 15.23 -4.36
CA ARG A 290 -17.15 15.53 -5.40
C ARG A 290 -16.84 14.31 -6.25
N LEU A 291 -16.90 13.10 -5.67
CA LEU A 291 -16.52 11.84 -6.31
C LEU A 291 -17.65 11.23 -7.17
N GLY A 292 -18.89 11.49 -6.82
CA GLY A 292 -20.10 11.05 -7.57
C GLY A 292 -20.54 12.08 -8.58
#